data_751ef661e1fb7b21879a73806d67163c
#
_entry.id   751ef661e1fb7b21879a73806d67163c
#
_cell.length_a   1.000
_cell.length_b   1.000
_cell.length_c   1.000
_cell.angle_alpha   90.00
_cell.angle_beta   90.00
_cell.angle_gamma   90.00
#
_symmetry.space_group_name_H-M   'P 1'
#
loop_
_entity.id
_entity.type
_entity.pdbx_description
1 polymer ?
#
loop_
_entity_poly.entity_id
_entity_poly.type
_entity_poly.pdbx_seq_one_letter_code
_entity_poly.pdbx_strand_id
1 'polypeptide(L)'
;MSGPAGAHGDSPPGARRRSGERPWAVQALGGETVYGGRLVEVRVERFRHADGEEVTREIVRHRGAVGIIAHDSERVWLVRQPRETVEEELLEIPAGRLDVDGESPLEAAQRELAEEVGLGAERWEPVSSFYTSAGFTDERVHLFSATALYEASAESEENERIEIVPWPLSRLDEAIAACRDGKTLIGLLWLARRLNA
;
A
#
# COMPACT_ATOMS: atom_id res chain seq x y z
N MET A 1 38.63 -48.08 -27.23
CA MET A 1 37.19 -48.28 -26.97
C MET A 1 36.59 -46.90 -26.76
N SER A 2 35.87 -46.45 -27.77
CA SER A 2 35.32 -45.08 -27.89
C SER A 2 33.94 -45.03 -27.23
N GLY A 3 33.74 -44.13 -26.27
CA GLY A 3 32.43 -43.84 -25.71
C GLY A 3 31.67 -42.79 -26.55
N PRO A 4 30.34 -42.83 -26.61
CA PRO A 4 29.56 -41.96 -27.47
C PRO A 4 29.39 -40.53 -26.93
N ALA A 5 29.46 -39.58 -27.88
CA ALA A 5 29.22 -38.16 -27.66
C ALA A 5 27.77 -37.90 -27.27
N GLY A 6 27.57 -37.07 -26.22
CA GLY A 6 26.28 -36.59 -25.81
C GLY A 6 25.69 -35.60 -26.82
N ALA A 7 24.47 -35.84 -27.22
CA ALA A 7 23.69 -34.95 -28.06
C ALA A 7 23.29 -33.68 -27.29
N HIS A 8 23.78 -32.55 -27.76
CA HIS A 8 23.23 -31.24 -27.36
C HIS A 8 21.85 -31.07 -28.01
N GLY A 9 20.80 -31.06 -27.20
CA GLY A 9 19.47 -30.77 -27.67
C GLY A 9 19.37 -29.26 -28.02
N ASP A 10 19.17 -28.98 -29.31
CA ASP A 10 18.83 -27.67 -29.81
C ASP A 10 17.47 -27.24 -29.24
N SER A 11 17.49 -26.18 -28.46
CA SER A 11 16.26 -25.45 -28.09
C SER A 11 15.63 -24.85 -29.36
N PRO A 12 14.30 -24.88 -29.54
CA PRO A 12 13.66 -24.34 -30.74
C PRO A 12 13.94 -22.84 -30.84
N PRO A 13 14.16 -22.27 -32.03
CA PRO A 13 14.42 -20.86 -32.24
C PRO A 13 13.21 -20.03 -31.77
N GLY A 14 13.45 -19.13 -30.81
CA GLY A 14 12.43 -18.26 -30.26
C GLY A 14 11.68 -17.51 -31.35
N ALA A 15 10.37 -17.58 -31.35
CA ALA A 15 9.49 -16.82 -32.21
C ALA A 15 9.91 -15.32 -32.14
N ARG A 16 10.18 -14.71 -33.30
CA ARG A 16 10.55 -13.30 -33.42
C ARG A 16 9.38 -12.47 -32.89
N ARG A 17 9.56 -11.83 -31.74
CA ARG A 17 8.59 -10.92 -31.14
C ARG A 17 8.36 -9.74 -32.08
N ARG A 18 7.09 -9.46 -32.43
CA ARG A 18 6.73 -8.26 -33.19
C ARG A 18 7.07 -7.05 -32.34
N SER A 19 7.81 -6.08 -32.90
CA SER A 19 8.14 -4.82 -32.25
C SER A 19 6.86 -4.04 -32.00
N GLY A 20 6.42 -3.93 -30.74
CA GLY A 20 5.24 -3.18 -30.33
C GLY A 20 4.33 -3.88 -29.32
N GLU A 21 4.36 -5.19 -29.22
CA GLU A 21 3.56 -5.93 -28.22
C GLU A 21 4.28 -5.95 -26.87
N ARG A 22 3.60 -5.46 -25.84
CA ARG A 22 4.09 -5.56 -24.46
C ARG A 22 4.04 -7.05 -24.06
N PRO A 23 5.18 -7.69 -23.74
CA PRO A 23 5.23 -9.13 -23.44
C PRO A 23 4.45 -9.51 -22.17
N TRP A 24 4.03 -8.53 -21.38
CA TRP A 24 3.22 -8.65 -20.17
C TRP A 24 1.78 -8.14 -20.35
N ALA A 25 1.32 -7.96 -21.58
CA ALA A 25 -0.07 -7.59 -21.83
C ALA A 25 -0.99 -8.72 -21.33
N VAL A 26 -1.98 -8.35 -20.55
CA VAL A 26 -2.97 -9.25 -19.97
C VAL A 26 -4.36 -8.77 -20.38
N GLN A 27 -5.17 -9.66 -20.92
CA GLN A 27 -6.57 -9.42 -21.25
C GLN A 27 -7.46 -10.09 -20.21
N ALA A 28 -8.31 -9.29 -19.54
CA ALA A 28 -9.36 -9.84 -18.69
C ALA A 28 -10.42 -10.54 -19.55
N LEU A 29 -10.77 -11.76 -19.18
CA LEU A 29 -11.79 -12.59 -19.85
C LEU A 29 -13.11 -12.62 -19.06
N GLY A 30 -13.15 -11.94 -17.89
CA GLY A 30 -14.26 -11.92 -16.96
C GLY A 30 -14.09 -12.93 -15.83
N GLY A 31 -15.05 -12.92 -14.91
CA GLY A 31 -15.02 -13.76 -13.71
C GLY A 31 -16.29 -13.54 -12.88
N GLU A 32 -16.30 -14.11 -11.69
CA GLU A 32 -17.41 -14.04 -10.75
C GLU A 32 -16.96 -13.58 -9.37
N THR A 33 -17.87 -12.93 -8.65
CA THR A 33 -17.69 -12.59 -7.24
C THR A 33 -18.07 -13.81 -6.41
N VAL A 34 -17.13 -14.32 -5.62
CA VAL A 34 -17.33 -15.47 -4.74
C VAL A 34 -17.60 -15.06 -3.29
N TYR A 35 -17.24 -13.84 -2.93
CA TYR A 35 -17.56 -13.23 -1.65
C TYR A 35 -17.70 -11.72 -1.80
N GLY A 36 -18.74 -11.12 -1.22
CA GLY A 36 -18.94 -9.67 -1.13
C GLY A 36 -19.15 -9.27 0.33
N GLY A 37 -18.14 -8.63 0.92
CA GLY A 37 -18.19 -8.09 2.27
C GLY A 37 -18.28 -6.56 2.28
N ARG A 38 -18.31 -5.98 3.49
CA ARG A 38 -18.31 -4.53 3.66
C ARG A 38 -16.95 -3.90 3.31
N LEU A 39 -15.85 -4.62 3.61
CA LEU A 39 -14.48 -4.14 3.41
C LEU A 39 -13.91 -4.58 2.07
N VAL A 40 -14.12 -5.84 1.70
CA VAL A 40 -13.51 -6.45 0.53
C VAL A 40 -14.53 -7.23 -0.29
N GLU A 41 -14.24 -7.36 -1.59
CA GLU A 41 -14.89 -8.30 -2.49
C GLU A 41 -13.85 -9.29 -2.99
N VAL A 42 -14.13 -10.59 -2.94
CA VAL A 42 -13.25 -11.63 -3.50
C VAL A 42 -13.84 -12.09 -4.81
N ARG A 43 -13.02 -12.07 -5.88
CA ARG A 43 -13.39 -12.48 -7.23
C ARG A 43 -12.48 -13.58 -7.74
N VAL A 44 -13.04 -14.49 -8.51
CA VAL A 44 -12.28 -15.45 -9.31
C VAL A 44 -12.36 -14.99 -10.76
N GLU A 45 -11.24 -14.51 -11.31
CA GLU A 45 -11.17 -13.91 -12.64
C GLU A 45 -10.23 -14.70 -13.56
N ARG A 46 -10.59 -14.76 -14.85
CA ARG A 46 -9.76 -15.36 -15.88
C ARG A 46 -9.07 -14.29 -16.72
N PHE A 47 -7.81 -14.58 -17.05
CA PHE A 47 -6.99 -13.70 -17.85
C PHE A 47 -6.31 -14.48 -18.96
N ARG A 48 -6.01 -13.81 -20.08
CA ARG A 48 -5.19 -14.33 -21.17
C ARG A 48 -3.93 -13.49 -21.30
N HIS A 49 -2.79 -14.15 -21.25
CA HIS A 49 -1.48 -13.55 -21.49
C HIS A 49 -1.23 -13.33 -22.98
N ALA A 50 -0.21 -12.52 -23.34
CA ALA A 50 0.14 -12.21 -24.72
C ALA A 50 0.54 -13.42 -25.56
N ASP A 51 1.00 -14.50 -24.94
CA ASP A 51 1.34 -15.78 -25.58
C ASP A 51 0.14 -16.71 -25.78
N GLY A 52 -1.05 -16.30 -25.32
CA GLY A 52 -2.29 -17.04 -25.41
C GLY A 52 -2.60 -17.92 -24.20
N GLU A 53 -1.69 -18.05 -23.23
CA GLU A 53 -1.95 -18.81 -21.99
C GLU A 53 -3.11 -18.17 -21.21
N GLU A 54 -4.06 -19.00 -20.78
CA GLU A 54 -5.16 -18.58 -19.91
C GLU A 54 -4.87 -19.01 -18.47
N VAL A 55 -5.10 -18.08 -17.55
CA VAL A 55 -4.88 -18.29 -16.12
C VAL A 55 -6.08 -17.81 -15.32
N THR A 56 -6.34 -18.46 -14.20
CA THR A 56 -7.33 -18.04 -13.21
C THR A 56 -6.61 -17.41 -12.02
N ARG A 57 -7.19 -16.34 -11.48
CA ARG A 57 -6.68 -15.63 -10.29
C ARG A 57 -7.78 -15.38 -9.31
N GLU A 58 -7.48 -15.57 -8.05
CA GLU A 58 -8.28 -15.08 -6.92
C GLU A 58 -7.82 -13.67 -6.61
N ILE A 59 -8.75 -12.71 -6.61
CA ILE A 59 -8.44 -11.30 -6.45
C ILE A 59 -9.29 -10.72 -5.34
N VAL A 60 -8.63 -10.08 -4.37
CA VAL A 60 -9.28 -9.27 -3.34
C VAL A 60 -9.38 -7.84 -3.86
N ARG A 61 -10.60 -7.36 -4.10
CA ARG A 61 -10.88 -5.98 -4.47
C ARG A 61 -11.02 -5.12 -3.22
N HIS A 62 -10.37 -3.96 -3.23
CA HIS A 62 -10.37 -3.00 -2.14
C HIS A 62 -10.48 -1.57 -2.67
N ARG A 63 -11.16 -0.67 -1.96
CA ARG A 63 -11.33 0.73 -2.40
C ARG A 63 -10.02 1.53 -2.36
N GLY A 64 -9.03 1.06 -1.63
CA GLY A 64 -7.76 1.73 -1.38
C GLY A 64 -7.72 2.41 -0.02
N ALA A 65 -6.58 3.01 0.28
CA ALA A 65 -6.32 3.69 1.55
C ALA A 65 -5.38 4.88 1.37
N VAL A 66 -5.32 5.71 2.40
CA VAL A 66 -4.34 6.79 2.55
C VAL A 66 -3.47 6.53 3.77
N GLY A 67 -2.24 7.05 3.77
CA GLY A 67 -1.38 7.10 4.93
C GLY A 67 -0.69 8.46 5.01
N ILE A 68 -0.51 8.97 6.23
CA ILE A 68 -0.06 10.33 6.47
C ILE A 68 1.25 10.33 7.28
N ILE A 69 2.29 10.93 6.72
CA ILE A 69 3.54 11.18 7.39
C ILE A 69 3.44 12.61 7.96
N ALA A 70 2.74 12.74 9.10
CA ALA A 70 2.59 14.00 9.79
C ALA A 70 3.84 14.27 10.64
N HIS A 71 4.59 15.34 10.35
CA HIS A 71 5.82 15.63 11.07
C HIS A 71 6.14 17.13 11.16
N ASP A 72 6.93 17.47 12.17
CA ASP A 72 7.58 18.77 12.32
C ASP A 72 9.12 18.63 12.32
N SER A 73 9.85 19.57 12.90
CA SER A 73 11.31 19.52 13.04
C SER A 73 11.81 18.61 14.15
N GLU A 74 10.94 18.13 15.04
CA GLU A 74 11.32 17.38 16.24
C GLU A 74 10.75 15.97 16.27
N ARG A 75 9.57 15.74 15.68
CA ARG A 75 8.82 14.49 15.79
C ARG A 75 7.99 14.14 14.56
N VAL A 76 7.67 12.87 14.45
CA VAL A 76 6.63 12.33 13.57
C VAL A 76 5.48 11.80 14.44
N TRP A 77 4.24 12.05 14.05
CA TRP A 77 3.06 11.52 14.73
C TRP A 77 2.76 10.13 14.20
N LEU A 78 2.86 9.17 15.09
CA LEU A 78 2.47 7.79 14.88
C LEU A 78 1.22 7.49 15.72
N VAL A 79 0.58 6.40 15.41
CA VAL A 79 -0.54 5.84 16.16
C VAL A 79 -0.23 4.40 16.53
N ARG A 80 -0.74 3.95 17.68
CA ARG A 80 -0.70 2.56 18.10
C ARG A 80 -2.11 2.04 18.20
N GLN A 81 -2.39 0.91 17.56
CA GLN A 81 -3.73 0.35 17.54
C GLN A 81 -3.70 -1.18 17.40
N PRO A 82 -4.69 -1.89 17.97
CA PRO A 82 -4.83 -3.32 17.78
C PRO A 82 -5.19 -3.64 16.32
N ARG A 83 -4.56 -4.68 15.78
CA ARG A 83 -4.87 -5.23 14.44
C ARG A 83 -5.27 -6.69 14.60
N GLU A 84 -6.58 -6.93 14.68
CA GLU A 84 -7.18 -8.24 14.93
C GLU A 84 -6.77 -9.28 13.89
N THR A 85 -6.49 -8.85 12.65
CA THR A 85 -6.08 -9.75 11.56
C THR A 85 -4.72 -10.43 11.81
N VAL A 86 -3.86 -9.82 12.63
CA VAL A 86 -2.54 -10.35 13.00
C VAL A 86 -2.43 -10.60 14.51
N GLU A 87 -3.50 -10.30 15.26
CA GLU A 87 -3.57 -10.45 16.73
C GLU A 87 -2.45 -9.70 17.47
N GLU A 88 -2.04 -8.55 16.92
CA GLU A 88 -0.98 -7.71 17.48
C GLU A 88 -1.42 -6.25 17.56
N GLU A 89 -0.72 -5.52 18.42
CA GLU A 89 -0.76 -4.07 18.48
C GLU A 89 0.38 -3.52 17.61
N LEU A 90 0.04 -2.69 16.61
CA LEU A 90 1.02 -2.15 15.66
C LEU A 90 1.22 -0.65 15.86
N LEU A 91 2.49 -0.24 15.65
CA LEU A 91 2.88 1.17 15.54
C LEU A 91 2.80 1.56 14.06
N GLU A 92 1.95 2.53 13.73
CA GLU A 92 1.62 2.90 12.36
C GLU A 92 1.66 4.42 12.17
N ILE A 93 1.80 4.87 10.91
CA ILE A 93 1.42 6.24 10.54
C ILE A 93 -0.11 6.35 10.56
N PRO A 94 -0.71 7.52 10.82
CA PRO A 94 -2.13 7.75 10.64
C PRO A 94 -2.58 7.33 9.24
N ALA A 95 -3.71 6.63 9.15
CA ALA A 95 -4.13 6.01 7.89
C ALA A 95 -5.61 5.63 7.91
N GLY A 96 -6.29 5.84 6.80
CA GLY A 96 -7.68 5.45 6.66
C GLY A 96 -8.05 5.00 5.26
N ARG A 97 -9.31 4.60 5.10
CA ARG A 97 -9.84 4.04 3.86
C ARG A 97 -10.42 5.11 2.94
N LEU A 98 -10.39 4.83 1.64
CA LEU A 98 -11.11 5.60 0.62
C LEU A 98 -12.55 5.08 0.51
N ASP A 99 -13.35 5.28 1.54
CA ASP A 99 -14.72 4.73 1.64
C ASP A 99 -15.84 5.78 1.56
N VAL A 100 -15.49 7.08 1.53
CA VAL A 100 -16.42 8.17 1.28
C VAL A 100 -16.53 8.43 -0.23
N ASP A 101 -17.73 8.30 -0.77
CA ASP A 101 -17.96 8.48 -2.21
C ASP A 101 -17.72 9.94 -2.65
N GLY A 102 -16.85 10.11 -3.65
CA GLY A 102 -16.48 11.42 -4.20
C GLY A 102 -15.33 12.13 -3.49
N GLU A 103 -14.85 11.59 -2.36
CA GLU A 103 -13.69 12.10 -1.64
C GLU A 103 -12.40 11.77 -2.41
N SER A 104 -11.55 12.78 -2.61
CA SER A 104 -10.22 12.56 -3.18
C SER A 104 -9.27 11.94 -2.14
N PRO A 105 -8.17 11.27 -2.55
CA PRO A 105 -7.20 10.75 -1.58
C PRO A 105 -6.58 11.81 -0.66
N LEU A 106 -6.47 13.07 -1.11
CA LEU A 106 -5.97 14.15 -0.26
C LEU A 106 -7.01 14.56 0.79
N GLU A 107 -8.27 14.69 0.41
CA GLU A 107 -9.36 15.00 1.35
C GLU A 107 -9.49 13.89 2.40
N ALA A 108 -9.43 12.62 2.00
CA ALA A 108 -9.39 11.49 2.93
C ALA A 108 -8.21 11.60 3.90
N ALA A 109 -7.00 11.90 3.42
CA ALA A 109 -5.84 12.06 4.28
C ALA A 109 -5.99 13.23 5.29
N GLN A 110 -6.64 14.30 4.89
CA GLN A 110 -6.93 15.44 5.76
C GLN A 110 -7.93 15.09 6.85
N ARG A 111 -8.99 14.37 6.49
CA ARG A 111 -10.02 13.89 7.41
C ARG A 111 -9.41 12.92 8.42
N GLU A 112 -8.70 11.89 7.96
CA GLU A 112 -8.11 10.86 8.82
C GLU A 112 -7.07 11.44 9.80
N LEU A 113 -6.24 12.41 9.37
CA LEU A 113 -5.30 13.07 10.28
C LEU A 113 -6.03 13.82 11.42
N ALA A 114 -7.16 14.44 11.10
CA ALA A 114 -7.95 15.15 12.10
C ALA A 114 -8.68 14.17 13.04
N GLU A 115 -9.23 13.09 12.54
CA GLU A 115 -9.96 12.08 13.30
C GLU A 115 -9.04 11.27 14.23
N GLU A 116 -7.92 10.74 13.72
CA GLU A 116 -7.02 9.85 14.47
C GLU A 116 -6.05 10.61 15.39
N VAL A 117 -5.61 11.83 15.02
CA VAL A 117 -4.54 12.54 15.72
C VAL A 117 -4.98 13.91 16.29
N GLY A 118 -6.10 14.43 15.83
CA GLY A 118 -6.56 15.77 16.22
C GLY A 118 -5.73 16.89 15.59
N LEU A 119 -5.11 16.63 14.44
CA LEU A 119 -4.25 17.59 13.75
C LEU A 119 -4.72 17.86 12.32
N GLY A 120 -4.52 19.10 11.88
CA GLY A 120 -4.52 19.51 10.49
C GLY A 120 -3.12 19.93 10.03
N ALA A 121 -2.95 20.18 8.74
CA ALA A 121 -1.69 20.65 8.18
C ALA A 121 -1.93 21.71 7.10
N GLU A 122 -1.07 22.74 7.05
CA GLU A 122 -1.11 23.75 5.99
C GLU A 122 -0.43 23.29 4.70
N ARG A 123 0.52 22.34 4.81
CA ARG A 123 1.31 21.85 3.67
C ARG A 123 1.20 20.35 3.52
N TRP A 124 0.79 19.96 2.33
CA TRP A 124 0.63 18.57 1.91
C TRP A 124 1.47 18.28 0.67
N GLU A 125 2.24 17.20 0.72
CA GLU A 125 3.07 16.73 -0.40
C GLU A 125 2.73 15.27 -0.70
N PRO A 126 2.33 14.90 -1.92
CA PRO A 126 2.20 13.51 -2.30
C PRO A 126 3.56 12.83 -2.31
N VAL A 127 3.70 11.74 -1.58
CA VAL A 127 4.97 11.00 -1.41
C VAL A 127 5.06 9.84 -2.38
N SER A 128 4.06 8.98 -2.36
CA SER A 128 4.04 7.76 -3.18
C SER A 128 2.63 7.21 -3.30
N SER A 129 2.44 6.35 -4.29
CA SER A 129 1.26 5.52 -4.40
C SER A 129 1.69 4.13 -4.84
N PHE A 130 1.30 3.10 -4.10
CA PHE A 130 1.74 1.72 -4.32
C PHE A 130 0.61 0.73 -4.01
N TYR A 131 0.75 -0.49 -4.54
CA TYR A 131 -0.12 -1.61 -4.19
C TYR A 131 0.46 -2.35 -2.99
N THR A 132 -0.38 -2.75 -2.04
CA THR A 132 0.06 -3.46 -0.82
C THR A 132 0.53 -4.87 -1.13
N SER A 133 -0.17 -5.57 -2.03
CA SER A 133 0.21 -6.91 -2.49
C SER A 133 -0.37 -7.20 -3.88
N ALA A 134 0.25 -6.67 -4.92
CA ALA A 134 -0.21 -6.79 -6.32
C ALA A 134 -0.34 -8.23 -6.83
N GLY A 135 0.11 -9.23 -6.05
CA GLY A 135 -0.04 -10.64 -6.38
C GLY A 135 -1.48 -11.17 -6.22
N PHE A 136 -2.29 -10.54 -5.34
CA PHE A 136 -3.65 -11.01 -5.08
C PHE A 136 -4.66 -9.89 -4.75
N THR A 137 -4.24 -8.66 -4.51
CA THR A 137 -5.13 -7.54 -4.22
C THR A 137 -4.81 -6.32 -5.06
N ASP A 138 -5.82 -5.53 -5.37
CA ASP A 138 -5.69 -4.22 -6.00
C ASP A 138 -5.70 -3.07 -4.98
N GLU A 139 -5.57 -3.38 -3.70
CA GLU A 139 -5.46 -2.36 -2.66
C GLU A 139 -4.31 -1.40 -2.97
N ARG A 140 -4.65 -0.14 -3.13
CA ARG A 140 -3.72 0.94 -3.43
C ARG A 140 -3.66 1.90 -2.26
N VAL A 141 -2.46 2.14 -1.75
CA VAL A 141 -2.21 3.13 -0.69
C VAL A 141 -1.61 4.40 -1.30
N HIS A 142 -2.16 5.55 -0.93
CA HIS A 142 -1.64 6.87 -1.27
C HIS A 142 -0.99 7.47 -0.04
N LEU A 143 0.32 7.74 -0.09
CA LEU A 143 1.06 8.37 1.00
C LEU A 143 1.20 9.87 0.77
N PHE A 144 0.93 10.63 1.83
CA PHE A 144 1.13 12.07 1.89
C PHE A 144 2.05 12.44 3.05
N SER A 145 2.90 13.45 2.86
CA SER A 145 3.58 14.14 3.94
C SER A 145 2.76 15.37 4.33
N ALA A 146 2.58 15.58 5.63
CA ALA A 146 1.85 16.70 6.21
C ALA A 146 2.76 17.48 7.15
N THR A 147 2.92 18.79 6.91
CA THR A 147 3.78 19.69 7.70
C THR A 147 3.09 21.03 7.96
N ALA A 148 3.68 21.85 8.82
CA ALA A 148 3.02 23.05 9.39
C ALA A 148 1.71 22.68 10.06
N LEU A 149 1.84 21.76 11.03
CA LEU A 149 0.70 21.18 11.74
C LEU A 149 0.05 22.17 12.67
N TYR A 150 -1.27 22.06 12.82
CA TYR A 150 -2.08 22.83 13.74
C TYR A 150 -3.15 21.94 14.40
N GLU A 151 -3.69 22.35 15.54
CA GLU A 151 -4.78 21.62 16.19
C GLU A 151 -6.05 21.69 15.34
N ALA A 152 -6.63 20.52 15.06
CA ALA A 152 -7.90 20.38 14.38
C ALA A 152 -8.84 19.53 15.24
N SER A 153 -10.14 19.83 15.17
CA SER A 153 -11.16 19.02 15.85
C SER A 153 -11.95 18.26 14.81
N ALA A 154 -11.99 16.94 14.95
CA ALA A 154 -12.92 16.07 14.24
C ALA A 154 -13.57 15.14 15.25
N GLU A 155 -14.73 14.60 14.92
CA GLU A 155 -15.33 13.52 15.69
C GLU A 155 -14.59 12.24 15.36
N SER A 156 -13.84 11.69 16.33
CA SER A 156 -13.25 10.35 16.20
C SER A 156 -14.35 9.30 16.16
N GLU A 157 -14.18 8.23 15.41
CA GLU A 157 -15.10 7.10 15.43
C GLU A 157 -15.11 6.47 16.84
N GLU A 158 -16.29 6.35 17.46
CA GLU A 158 -16.48 5.89 18.87
C GLU A 158 -15.85 4.51 19.18
N ASN A 159 -15.47 3.73 18.17
CA ASN A 159 -14.96 2.37 18.32
C ASN A 159 -13.46 2.21 18.03
N GLU A 160 -12.75 3.28 17.69
CA GLU A 160 -11.32 3.20 17.40
C GLU A 160 -10.49 3.28 18.68
N ARG A 161 -9.66 2.24 18.88
CA ARG A 161 -8.73 2.16 20.01
C ARG A 161 -7.36 2.63 19.58
N ILE A 162 -7.23 3.94 19.38
CA ILE A 162 -6.01 4.57 18.88
C ILE A 162 -5.30 5.30 20.03
N GLU A 163 -4.02 4.99 20.23
CA GLU A 163 -3.09 5.76 21.07
C GLU A 163 -2.21 6.62 20.17
N ILE A 164 -2.23 7.94 20.36
CA ILE A 164 -1.37 8.86 19.62
C ILE A 164 0.04 8.81 20.22
N VAL A 165 1.05 8.56 19.35
CA VAL A 165 2.45 8.40 19.74
C VAL A 165 3.32 9.42 19.02
N PRO A 166 3.54 10.63 19.58
CA PRO A 166 4.49 11.59 19.03
C PRO A 166 5.92 11.04 19.16
N TRP A 167 6.49 10.57 18.06
CA TRP A 167 7.79 9.89 18.06
C TRP A 167 8.91 10.86 17.73
N PRO A 168 9.97 10.98 18.59
CA PRO A 168 11.10 11.88 18.32
C PRO A 168 11.86 11.49 17.04
N LEU A 169 12.15 12.44 16.17
CA LEU A 169 12.94 12.20 14.96
C LEU A 169 14.35 11.73 15.26
N SER A 170 14.92 12.10 16.42
CA SER A 170 16.21 11.60 16.89
C SER A 170 16.24 10.08 17.17
N ARG A 171 15.06 9.44 17.25
CA ARG A 171 14.87 8.00 17.45
C ARG A 171 14.17 7.34 16.27
N LEU A 172 14.20 7.95 15.08
CA LEU A 172 13.47 7.46 13.91
C LEU A 172 13.92 6.05 13.50
N ASP A 173 15.23 5.75 13.62
CA ASP A 173 15.76 4.40 13.33
C ASP A 173 15.17 3.32 14.23
N GLU A 174 14.83 3.64 15.47
CA GLU A 174 14.16 2.72 16.38
C GLU A 174 12.72 2.44 15.93
N ALA A 175 12.01 3.46 15.47
CA ALA A 175 10.65 3.29 14.90
C ALA A 175 10.70 2.41 13.63
N ILE A 176 11.67 2.66 12.73
CA ILE A 176 11.88 1.85 11.52
C ILE A 176 12.16 0.40 11.89
N ALA A 177 13.04 0.16 12.85
CA ALA A 177 13.41 -1.20 13.28
C ALA A 177 12.26 -1.96 13.94
N ALA A 178 11.40 -1.26 14.67
CA ALA A 178 10.23 -1.85 15.35
C ALA A 178 8.99 -1.99 14.42
N CYS A 179 8.99 -1.32 13.27
CA CYS A 179 7.83 -1.26 12.38
C CYS A 179 7.53 -2.61 11.74
N ARG A 180 6.25 -3.02 11.75
CA ARG A 180 5.75 -4.26 11.13
C ARG A 180 4.65 -4.00 10.10
N ASP A 181 4.30 -2.74 9.89
CA ASP A 181 3.32 -2.32 8.89
C ASP A 181 3.99 -1.73 7.65
N GLY A 182 3.62 -2.23 6.46
CA GLY A 182 4.29 -1.89 5.21
C GLY A 182 4.18 -0.42 4.82
N LYS A 183 2.99 0.20 4.95
CA LYS A 183 2.79 1.63 4.62
C LYS A 183 3.59 2.53 5.54
N THR A 184 3.65 2.19 6.82
CA THR A 184 4.41 2.90 7.83
C THR A 184 5.91 2.80 7.56
N LEU A 185 6.40 1.59 7.28
CA LEU A 185 7.81 1.40 6.94
C LEU A 185 8.25 2.23 5.73
N ILE A 186 7.43 2.26 4.67
CA ILE A 186 7.70 3.08 3.48
C ILE A 186 7.73 4.57 3.84
N GLY A 187 6.77 5.04 4.65
CA GLY A 187 6.69 6.43 5.10
C GLY A 187 7.89 6.84 5.95
N LEU A 188 8.27 6.03 6.93
CA LEU A 188 9.40 6.31 7.82
C LEU A 188 10.74 6.28 7.07
N LEU A 189 10.95 5.35 6.15
CA LEU A 189 12.15 5.30 5.30
C LEU A 189 12.23 6.53 4.36
N TRP A 190 11.11 6.96 3.80
CA TRP A 190 11.06 8.19 3.02
C TRP A 190 11.43 9.41 3.88
N LEU A 191 10.87 9.52 5.08
CA LEU A 191 11.16 10.61 6.01
C LEU A 191 12.65 10.61 6.41
N ALA A 192 13.20 9.45 6.77
CA ALA A 192 14.62 9.31 7.11
C ALA A 192 15.54 9.78 5.96
N ARG A 193 15.22 9.39 4.73
CA ARG A 193 15.97 9.85 3.55
C ARG A 193 15.89 11.37 3.36
N ARG A 194 14.71 11.97 3.60
CA ARG A 194 14.51 13.40 3.44
C ARG A 194 15.23 14.24 4.48
N LEU A 195 15.34 13.74 5.71
CA LEU A 195 16.07 14.42 6.79
C LEU A 195 17.60 14.36 6.59
N ASN A 196 18.09 13.39 5.84
CA ASN A 196 19.52 13.20 5.55
C ASN A 196 19.95 13.79 4.19
N ALA A 197 19.07 14.45 3.45
CA ALA A 197 19.34 15.08 2.14
C ALA A 197 19.63 16.57 2.29
#